data_bdbe978456c2a7703f0b3dbc4a6ee6ab
#
_entry.id   bdbe978456c2a7703f0b3dbc4a6ee6ab
#
_cell.length_a   1.000
_cell.length_b   1.000
_cell.length_c   1.000
_cell.angle_alpha   90.00
_cell.angle_beta   90.00
_cell.angle_gamma   90.00
#
_symmetry.space_group_name_H-M   'P 1'
#
loop_
_entity.id
_entity.type
_entity.pdbx_description
1 polymer ?
#
loop_
_entity_poly.entity_id
_entity_poly.type
_entity_poly.pdbx_seq_one_letter_code
_entity_poly.pdbx_strand_id
1 'polypeptide(L)'
;LVERCAIEPDFFVRDMLSWALTRLPPEIVLPRLHRELDSGCNQARSQALHTLSKIGDKSTWPWITREMLGDPDDGIARTAWRTAVILVPEGEKASLAEELTRQLGRGDRSVQLSLSRALIDLGEFADPVLEKAAQSLNPKVAAHARATELLRQDPERGFEEAISEARLMLTPGASSAEESDTGVARAGTEGAEPMGVQEVMEC
;
A
#
# COMPACT_ATOMS: atom_id res chain seq x y z
N LEU A 1 -3.59 -22.25 14.99
CA LEU A 1 -3.06 -20.88 14.95
C LEU A 1 -3.55 -20.16 13.70
N VAL A 2 -3.39 -20.74 12.49
CA VAL A 2 -3.82 -20.10 11.22
C VAL A 2 -5.30 -19.75 11.27
N GLU A 3 -6.17 -20.72 11.59
CA GLU A 3 -7.62 -20.51 11.74
C GLU A 3 -7.96 -19.43 12.79
N ARG A 4 -7.15 -19.33 13.87
CA ARG A 4 -7.36 -18.29 14.89
C ARG A 4 -7.03 -16.91 14.35
N CYS A 5 -5.99 -16.76 13.51
CA CYS A 5 -5.68 -15.50 12.85
C CYS A 5 -6.85 -14.97 12.02
N ALA A 6 -7.65 -15.86 11.41
CA ALA A 6 -8.78 -15.48 10.57
C ALA A 6 -9.93 -14.81 11.34
N ILE A 7 -10.09 -15.14 12.63
CA ILE A 7 -11.24 -14.71 13.44
C ILE A 7 -10.86 -13.85 14.66
N GLU A 8 -9.56 -13.68 14.94
CA GLU A 8 -9.09 -12.88 16.07
C GLU A 8 -9.29 -11.37 15.80
N PRO A 9 -10.09 -10.65 16.59
CA PRO A 9 -10.33 -9.23 16.38
C PRO A 9 -9.13 -8.34 16.79
N ASP A 10 -8.37 -8.76 17.82
CA ASP A 10 -7.27 -7.97 18.33
C ASP A 10 -6.03 -8.04 17.43
N PHE A 11 -5.55 -6.89 16.99
CA PHE A 11 -4.40 -6.78 16.11
C PHE A 11 -3.11 -7.33 16.75
N PHE A 12 -2.86 -7.03 18.02
CA PHE A 12 -1.63 -7.47 18.70
C PHE A 12 -1.63 -8.99 18.91
N VAL A 13 -2.79 -9.55 19.19
CA VAL A 13 -2.93 -11.02 19.29
C VAL A 13 -2.66 -11.66 17.92
N ARG A 14 -3.20 -11.11 16.82
CA ARG A 14 -2.90 -11.61 15.47
C ARG A 14 -1.41 -11.52 15.13
N ASP A 15 -0.75 -10.43 15.51
CA ASP A 15 0.70 -10.28 15.25
C ASP A 15 1.50 -11.32 16.03
N MET A 16 1.13 -11.60 17.29
CA MET A 16 1.74 -12.65 18.09
C MET A 16 1.49 -14.06 17.52
N LEU A 17 0.28 -14.31 17.00
CA LEU A 17 -0.02 -15.57 16.32
C LEU A 17 0.83 -15.73 15.05
N SER A 18 0.98 -14.67 14.25
CA SER A 18 1.85 -14.66 13.07
C SER A 18 3.31 -14.91 13.46
N TRP A 19 3.81 -14.26 14.51
CA TRP A 19 5.15 -14.51 15.02
C TRP A 19 5.33 -15.96 15.46
N ALA A 20 4.36 -16.54 16.17
CA ALA A 20 4.38 -17.94 16.57
C ALA A 20 4.42 -18.89 15.37
N LEU A 21 3.67 -18.57 14.30
CA LEU A 21 3.68 -19.34 13.05
C LEU A 21 5.06 -19.35 12.38
N THR A 22 5.83 -18.26 12.45
CA THR A 22 7.20 -18.21 11.90
C THR A 22 8.19 -19.11 12.66
N ARG A 23 7.82 -19.63 13.83
CA ARG A 23 8.65 -20.55 14.64
C ARG A 23 8.33 -22.02 14.39
N LEU A 24 7.29 -22.30 13.64
CA LEU A 24 6.93 -23.67 13.28
C LEU A 24 7.60 -24.08 11.97
N PRO A 25 7.78 -25.38 11.74
CA PRO A 25 8.34 -25.90 10.48
C PRO A 25 7.54 -25.40 9.27
N PRO A 26 8.19 -24.82 8.25
CA PRO A 26 7.51 -24.29 7.05
C PRO A 26 6.62 -25.32 6.36
N GLU A 27 7.03 -26.57 6.31
CA GLU A 27 6.29 -27.67 5.71
C GLU A 27 4.92 -27.94 6.37
N ILE A 28 4.74 -27.48 7.60
CA ILE A 28 3.45 -27.55 8.32
C ILE A 28 2.62 -26.29 8.09
N VAL A 29 3.27 -25.13 8.08
CA VAL A 29 2.60 -23.84 8.06
C VAL A 29 2.22 -23.42 6.63
N LEU A 30 3.15 -23.52 5.68
CA LEU A 30 2.95 -23.01 4.32
C LEU A 30 1.72 -23.60 3.61
N PRO A 31 1.45 -24.92 3.65
CA PRO A 31 0.26 -25.46 3.00
C PRO A 31 -1.06 -24.95 3.60
N ARG A 32 -1.05 -24.55 4.88
CA ARG A 32 -2.22 -23.98 5.54
C ARG A 32 -2.42 -22.51 5.16
N LEU A 33 -1.34 -21.73 5.13
CA LEU A 33 -1.39 -20.35 4.67
C LEU A 33 -1.83 -20.26 3.21
N HIS A 34 -1.35 -21.17 2.35
CA HIS A 34 -1.75 -21.23 0.95
C HIS A 34 -3.27 -21.39 0.78
N ARG A 35 -3.89 -22.26 1.58
CA ARG A 35 -5.35 -22.42 1.55
C ARG A 35 -6.12 -21.19 2.00
N GLU A 36 -5.58 -20.44 2.98
CA GLU A 36 -6.22 -19.21 3.45
C GLU A 36 -6.14 -18.06 2.44
N LEU A 37 -5.21 -18.10 1.46
CA LEU A 37 -5.18 -17.11 0.37
C LEU A 37 -6.45 -17.14 -0.49
N ASP A 38 -7.10 -18.31 -0.59
CA ASP A 38 -8.35 -18.49 -1.34
C ASP A 38 -9.60 -18.41 -0.44
N SER A 39 -9.43 -18.00 0.82
CA SER A 39 -10.54 -17.87 1.77
C SER A 39 -11.53 -16.78 1.33
N GLY A 40 -12.82 -17.01 1.54
CA GLY A 40 -13.84 -15.96 1.37
C GLY A 40 -13.77 -14.86 2.43
N CYS A 41 -12.99 -15.05 3.51
CA CYS A 41 -12.81 -14.08 4.59
C CYS A 41 -11.61 -13.17 4.31
N ASN A 42 -11.83 -11.86 4.19
CA ASN A 42 -10.79 -10.86 3.92
C ASN A 42 -9.70 -10.85 4.99
N GLN A 43 -10.07 -11.01 6.26
CA GLN A 43 -9.10 -11.09 7.35
C GLN A 43 -8.21 -12.32 7.22
N ALA A 44 -8.74 -13.47 6.86
CA ALA A 44 -7.96 -14.69 6.65
C ALA A 44 -6.93 -14.51 5.53
N ARG A 45 -7.36 -13.98 4.36
CA ARG A 45 -6.48 -13.69 3.22
C ARG A 45 -5.38 -12.69 3.57
N SER A 46 -5.75 -11.57 4.19
CA SER A 46 -4.79 -10.54 4.59
C SER A 46 -3.79 -11.07 5.62
N GLN A 47 -4.24 -11.89 6.58
CA GLN A 47 -3.38 -12.45 7.61
C GLN A 47 -2.46 -13.55 7.08
N ALA A 48 -2.92 -14.33 6.08
CA ALA A 48 -2.08 -15.30 5.38
C ALA A 48 -0.95 -14.59 4.62
N LEU A 49 -1.27 -13.55 3.84
CA LEU A 49 -0.28 -12.70 3.15
C LEU A 49 0.73 -12.11 4.13
N HIS A 50 0.25 -11.51 5.24
CA HIS A 50 1.11 -10.94 6.26
C HIS A 50 2.06 -11.99 6.87
N THR A 51 1.56 -13.19 7.16
CA THR A 51 2.40 -14.26 7.73
C THR A 51 3.43 -14.74 6.71
N LEU A 52 3.07 -14.88 5.44
CA LEU A 52 4.01 -15.22 4.36
C LEU A 52 5.13 -14.19 4.24
N SER A 53 4.81 -12.89 4.36
CA SER A 53 5.84 -11.84 4.35
C SER A 53 6.80 -11.92 5.54
N LYS A 54 6.31 -12.37 6.71
CA LYS A 54 7.15 -12.58 7.90
C LYS A 54 8.04 -13.83 7.78
N ILE A 55 7.55 -14.89 7.13
CA ILE A 55 8.34 -16.11 6.86
C ILE A 55 9.40 -15.83 5.81
N GLY A 56 9.08 -15.06 4.76
CA GLY A 56 10.03 -14.63 3.73
C GLY A 56 10.52 -15.74 2.81
N ASP A 57 9.82 -16.88 2.74
CA ASP A 57 10.20 -18.00 1.87
C ASP A 57 9.85 -17.68 0.41
N LYS A 58 10.87 -17.39 -0.39
CA LYS A 58 10.72 -17.00 -1.81
C LYS A 58 10.10 -18.10 -2.68
N SER A 59 10.07 -19.35 -2.23
CA SER A 59 9.41 -20.43 -2.96
C SER A 59 7.88 -20.22 -3.02
N THR A 60 7.33 -19.36 -2.15
CA THR A 60 5.90 -19.02 -2.12
C THR A 60 5.53 -17.88 -3.07
N TRP A 61 6.50 -17.27 -3.77
CA TRP A 61 6.25 -16.21 -4.76
C TRP A 61 5.16 -16.54 -5.77
N PRO A 62 5.10 -17.76 -6.37
CA PRO A 62 4.07 -18.11 -7.34
C PRO A 62 2.63 -18.09 -6.78
N TRP A 63 2.45 -17.98 -5.46
CA TRP A 63 1.14 -17.90 -4.83
C TRP A 63 0.58 -16.48 -4.82
N ILE A 64 1.44 -15.48 -5.04
CA ILE A 64 1.01 -14.07 -5.08
C ILE A 64 0.52 -13.76 -6.49
N THR A 65 -0.80 -13.70 -6.64
CA THR A 65 -1.42 -13.51 -7.95
C THR A 65 -1.67 -12.04 -8.28
N ARG A 66 -1.88 -11.74 -9.56
CA ARG A 66 -2.25 -10.38 -10.00
C ARG A 66 -3.58 -9.91 -9.42
N GLU A 67 -4.51 -10.85 -9.24
CA GLU A 67 -5.81 -10.57 -8.63
C GLU A 67 -5.64 -10.07 -7.19
N MET A 68 -4.73 -10.64 -6.40
CA MET A 68 -4.43 -10.17 -5.06
C MET A 68 -3.78 -8.78 -5.06
N LEU A 69 -2.91 -8.47 -6.03
CA LEU A 69 -2.30 -7.15 -6.17
C LEU A 69 -3.32 -6.07 -6.57
N GLY A 70 -4.37 -6.46 -7.28
CA GLY A 70 -5.48 -5.60 -7.70
C GLY A 70 -6.76 -5.81 -6.91
N ASP A 71 -6.72 -6.52 -5.76
CA ASP A 71 -7.91 -6.85 -4.97
C ASP A 71 -8.76 -5.60 -4.69
N PRO A 72 -10.10 -5.66 -4.83
CA PRO A 72 -10.96 -4.51 -4.54
C PRO A 72 -10.89 -4.04 -3.08
N ASP A 73 -10.56 -4.92 -2.14
CA ASP A 73 -10.26 -4.57 -0.75
C ASP A 73 -8.86 -3.97 -0.63
N ASP A 74 -8.79 -2.69 -0.25
CA ASP A 74 -7.52 -1.97 -0.11
C ASP A 74 -6.61 -2.57 0.97
N GLY A 75 -7.15 -3.20 1.99
CA GLY A 75 -6.37 -3.87 3.05
C GLY A 75 -5.63 -5.10 2.51
N ILE A 76 -6.31 -5.90 1.70
CA ILE A 76 -5.72 -7.07 1.04
C ILE A 76 -4.66 -6.62 0.02
N ALA A 77 -5.02 -5.69 -0.87
CA ALA A 77 -4.10 -5.19 -1.89
C ALA A 77 -2.80 -4.63 -1.27
N ARG A 78 -2.89 -3.79 -0.24
CA ARG A 78 -1.73 -3.25 0.50
C ARG A 78 -0.86 -4.34 1.13
N THR A 79 -1.50 -5.38 1.68
CA THR A 79 -0.76 -6.51 2.27
C THR A 79 -0.10 -7.34 1.18
N ALA A 80 -0.79 -7.57 0.05
CA ALA A 80 -0.25 -8.26 -1.10
C ALA A 80 0.96 -7.53 -1.71
N TRP A 81 0.92 -6.19 -1.85
CA TRP A 81 2.06 -5.40 -2.35
C TRP A 81 3.30 -5.59 -1.48
N ARG A 82 3.16 -5.45 -0.15
CA ARG A 82 4.27 -5.68 0.79
C ARG A 82 4.83 -7.09 0.71
N THR A 83 3.94 -8.08 0.64
CA THR A 83 4.32 -9.49 0.56
C THR A 83 5.04 -9.79 -0.75
N ALA A 84 4.51 -9.26 -1.86
CA ALA A 84 5.10 -9.41 -3.19
C ALA A 84 6.54 -8.90 -3.24
N VAL A 85 6.80 -7.69 -2.72
CA VAL A 85 8.15 -7.08 -2.72
C VAL A 85 9.15 -7.93 -1.93
N ILE A 86 8.72 -8.53 -0.82
CA ILE A 86 9.57 -9.39 0.00
C ILE A 86 9.90 -10.72 -0.70
N LEU A 87 8.90 -11.29 -1.39
CA LEU A 87 9.00 -12.65 -1.97
C LEU A 87 9.53 -12.68 -3.39
N VAL A 88 9.39 -11.59 -4.15
CA VAL A 88 9.74 -11.56 -5.57
C VAL A 88 11.21 -11.92 -5.82
N PRO A 89 11.53 -12.84 -6.74
CA PRO A 89 12.89 -13.08 -7.18
C PRO A 89 13.41 -11.91 -8.03
N GLU A 90 14.75 -11.73 -8.03
CA GLU A 90 15.40 -10.61 -8.71
C GLU A 90 14.97 -10.42 -10.16
N GLY A 91 14.89 -11.53 -10.90
CA GLY A 91 14.53 -11.51 -12.33
C GLY A 91 13.07 -11.11 -12.62
N GLU A 92 12.20 -11.04 -11.59
CA GLU A 92 10.79 -10.69 -11.75
C GLU A 92 10.43 -9.34 -11.16
N LYS A 93 11.37 -8.62 -10.53
CA LYS A 93 11.11 -7.31 -9.91
C LYS A 93 10.61 -6.27 -10.91
N ALA A 94 11.15 -6.23 -12.12
CA ALA A 94 10.68 -5.30 -13.15
C ALA A 94 9.21 -5.57 -13.54
N SER A 95 8.85 -6.85 -13.71
CA SER A 95 7.46 -7.24 -13.98
C SER A 95 6.52 -6.88 -12.83
N LEU A 96 6.96 -7.06 -11.58
CA LEU A 96 6.19 -6.65 -10.41
C LEU A 96 6.02 -5.13 -10.37
N ALA A 97 7.06 -4.35 -10.67
CA ALA A 97 6.98 -2.89 -10.74
C ALA A 97 5.94 -2.43 -11.77
N GLU A 98 5.90 -3.04 -12.95
CA GLU A 98 4.87 -2.79 -13.97
C GLU A 98 3.46 -3.08 -13.45
N GLU A 99 3.28 -4.19 -12.74
CA GLU A 99 1.99 -4.57 -12.19
C GLU A 99 1.53 -3.61 -11.08
N LEU A 100 2.43 -3.22 -10.17
CA LEU A 100 2.13 -2.28 -9.09
C LEU A 100 1.80 -0.88 -9.62
N THR A 101 2.44 -0.40 -10.69
CA THR A 101 2.14 0.92 -11.26
C THR A 101 0.71 1.05 -11.81
N ARG A 102 0.03 -0.05 -12.12
CA ARG A 102 -1.39 -0.06 -12.48
C ARG A 102 -2.31 0.39 -11.34
N GLN A 103 -1.82 0.34 -10.11
CA GLN A 103 -2.54 0.75 -8.91
C GLN A 103 -2.29 2.22 -8.51
N LEU A 104 -1.46 2.96 -9.28
CA LEU A 104 -1.19 4.38 -9.02
C LEU A 104 -2.47 5.22 -9.07
N GLY A 105 -2.62 6.11 -8.10
CA GLY A 105 -3.80 6.97 -7.97
C GLY A 105 -5.00 6.30 -7.27
N ARG A 106 -4.89 5.01 -6.90
CA ARG A 106 -5.92 4.25 -6.19
C ARG A 106 -6.03 4.68 -4.72
N GLY A 107 -7.25 4.59 -4.21
CA GLY A 107 -7.55 4.70 -2.78
C GLY A 107 -7.26 6.06 -2.17
N ASP A 108 -7.23 6.08 -0.86
CA ASP A 108 -6.86 7.23 -0.06
C ASP A 108 -5.33 7.38 0.06
N ARG A 109 -4.90 8.39 0.83
CA ARG A 109 -3.47 8.67 1.03
C ARG A 109 -2.71 7.55 1.73
N SER A 110 -3.35 6.81 2.62
CA SER A 110 -2.72 5.69 3.32
C SER A 110 -2.46 4.52 2.38
N VAL A 111 -3.39 4.29 1.44
CA VAL A 111 -3.24 3.30 0.36
C VAL A 111 -2.12 3.72 -0.59
N GLN A 112 -2.13 4.98 -1.03
CA GLN A 112 -1.11 5.54 -1.91
C GLN A 112 0.29 5.47 -1.29
N LEU A 113 0.45 5.86 -0.03
CA LEU A 113 1.73 5.74 0.68
C LEU A 113 2.21 4.29 0.76
N SER A 114 1.30 3.34 0.97
CA SER A 114 1.67 1.91 1.00
C SER A 114 2.18 1.42 -0.35
N LEU A 115 1.58 1.87 -1.45
CA LEU A 115 2.03 1.55 -2.80
C LEU A 115 3.37 2.23 -3.12
N SER A 116 3.52 3.52 -2.77
CA SER A 116 4.80 4.22 -2.92
C SER A 116 5.94 3.49 -2.23
N ARG A 117 5.74 3.04 -0.99
CA ARG A 117 6.75 2.26 -0.26
C ARG A 117 7.09 0.96 -0.96
N ALA A 118 6.08 0.22 -1.45
CA ALA A 118 6.32 -1.01 -2.19
C ALA A 118 7.12 -0.77 -3.49
N LEU A 119 6.84 0.31 -4.23
CA LEU A 119 7.61 0.69 -5.42
C LEU A 119 9.04 1.13 -5.07
N ILE A 120 9.22 1.89 -3.99
CA ILE A 120 10.55 2.31 -3.51
C ILE A 120 11.38 1.08 -3.10
N ASP A 121 10.79 0.09 -2.42
CA ASP A 121 11.46 -1.13 -1.99
C ASP A 121 11.90 -2.03 -3.18
N LEU A 122 11.31 -1.85 -4.36
CA LEU A 122 11.79 -2.51 -5.59
C LEU A 122 13.06 -1.86 -6.17
N GLY A 123 13.46 -0.70 -5.66
CA GLY A 123 14.67 0.01 -6.07
C GLY A 123 14.62 0.48 -7.53
N GLU A 124 15.75 0.34 -8.23
CA GLU A 124 15.93 0.79 -9.63
C GLU A 124 14.96 0.14 -10.63
N PHE A 125 14.38 -1.02 -10.29
CA PHE A 125 13.40 -1.69 -11.14
C PHE A 125 12.09 -0.89 -11.30
N ALA A 126 11.78 0.01 -10.36
CA ALA A 126 10.60 0.86 -10.44
C ALA A 126 10.83 2.15 -11.24
N ASP A 127 12.07 2.56 -11.50
CA ASP A 127 12.39 3.84 -12.13
C ASP A 127 11.75 4.02 -13.51
N PRO A 128 11.91 3.10 -14.47
CA PRO A 128 11.36 3.30 -15.81
C PRO A 128 9.83 3.39 -15.83
N VAL A 129 9.17 2.64 -14.93
CA VAL A 129 7.71 2.62 -14.88
C VAL A 129 7.15 3.82 -14.16
N LEU A 130 7.85 4.37 -13.15
CA LEU A 130 7.49 5.61 -12.48
C LEU A 130 7.67 6.82 -13.39
N GLU A 131 8.79 6.94 -14.10
CA GLU A 131 9.02 8.00 -15.10
C GLU A 131 7.91 8.01 -16.16
N LYS A 132 7.54 6.86 -16.67
CA LYS A 132 6.41 6.75 -17.63
C LYS A 132 5.09 7.13 -17.00
N ALA A 133 4.81 6.71 -15.77
CA ALA A 133 3.57 7.01 -15.06
C ALA A 133 3.47 8.50 -14.69
N ALA A 134 4.59 9.17 -14.43
CA ALA A 134 4.66 10.61 -14.16
C ALA A 134 4.22 11.47 -15.36
N GLN A 135 4.23 10.90 -16.58
CA GLN A 135 3.76 11.52 -17.82
C GLN A 135 2.32 11.13 -18.18
N SER A 136 1.62 10.42 -17.30
CA SER A 136 0.24 9.99 -17.54
C SER A 136 -0.71 11.18 -17.72
N LEU A 137 -1.66 11.06 -18.66
CA LEU A 137 -2.76 12.01 -18.84
C LEU A 137 -3.73 12.02 -17.64
N ASN A 138 -3.73 10.94 -16.84
CA ASN A 138 -4.50 10.91 -15.58
C ASN A 138 -3.72 11.67 -14.49
N PRO A 139 -4.23 12.83 -14.03
CA PRO A 139 -3.50 13.65 -13.06
C PRO A 139 -3.29 12.96 -11.70
N LYS A 140 -4.19 12.05 -11.31
CA LYS A 140 -4.02 11.28 -10.07
C LYS A 140 -2.85 10.29 -10.16
N VAL A 141 -2.72 9.63 -11.30
CA VAL A 141 -1.60 8.69 -11.58
C VAL A 141 -0.29 9.46 -11.65
N ALA A 142 -0.23 10.55 -12.43
CA ALA A 142 0.97 11.35 -12.58
C ALA A 142 1.43 11.97 -11.26
N ALA A 143 0.50 12.53 -10.46
CA ALA A 143 0.82 13.10 -9.14
C ALA A 143 1.36 12.02 -8.18
N HIS A 144 0.75 10.83 -8.15
CA HIS A 144 1.20 9.75 -7.28
C HIS A 144 2.58 9.22 -7.69
N ALA A 145 2.85 9.05 -8.99
CA ALA A 145 4.16 8.64 -9.49
C ALA A 145 5.25 9.64 -9.09
N ARG A 146 5.03 10.95 -9.33
CA ARG A 146 5.97 12.01 -8.93
C ARG A 146 6.18 12.09 -7.43
N ALA A 147 5.12 11.96 -6.63
CA ALA A 147 5.25 11.92 -5.18
C ALA A 147 6.10 10.73 -4.72
N THR A 148 5.98 9.57 -5.39
CA THR A 148 6.82 8.40 -5.11
C THR A 148 8.29 8.67 -5.43
N GLU A 149 8.60 9.36 -6.53
CA GLU A 149 9.96 9.78 -6.88
C GLU A 149 10.54 10.77 -5.86
N LEU A 150 9.75 11.76 -5.41
CA LEU A 150 10.16 12.71 -4.36
C LEU A 150 10.47 12.03 -3.03
N LEU A 151 9.63 11.08 -2.62
CA LEU A 151 9.88 10.28 -1.41
C LEU A 151 11.14 9.42 -1.50
N ARG A 152 11.47 8.92 -2.68
CA ARG A 152 12.68 8.14 -2.90
C ARG A 152 13.94 9.00 -2.78
N GLN A 153 13.88 10.24 -3.28
CA GLN A 153 14.97 11.21 -3.19
C GLN A 153 15.17 11.73 -1.77
N ASP A 154 14.09 11.90 -1.03
CA ASP A 154 14.09 12.39 0.35
C ASP A 154 13.13 11.54 1.20
N PRO A 155 13.64 10.47 1.84
CA PRO A 155 12.82 9.56 2.66
C PRO A 155 12.24 10.22 3.92
N GLU A 156 12.82 11.31 4.40
CA GLU A 156 12.34 12.07 5.56
C GLU A 156 11.15 12.98 5.21
N ARG A 157 10.92 13.22 3.94
CA ARG A 157 9.80 14.02 3.45
C ARG A 157 8.46 13.32 3.75
N GLY A 158 7.49 14.08 4.24
CA GLY A 158 6.14 13.58 4.45
C GLY A 158 5.42 13.30 3.12
N PHE A 159 4.63 12.22 3.04
CA PHE A 159 3.87 11.90 1.83
C PHE A 159 2.86 13.01 1.45
N GLU A 160 2.29 13.69 2.43
CA GLU A 160 1.37 14.81 2.22
C GLU A 160 2.05 15.97 1.48
N GLU A 161 3.28 16.29 1.86
CA GLU A 161 4.09 17.30 1.22
C GLU A 161 4.45 16.88 -0.22
N ALA A 162 4.95 15.67 -0.39
CA ALA A 162 5.32 15.12 -1.69
C ALA A 162 4.16 15.11 -2.69
N ILE A 163 2.96 14.67 -2.27
CA ILE A 163 1.79 14.63 -3.16
C ILE A 163 1.25 16.03 -3.48
N SER A 164 1.36 16.96 -2.54
CA SER A 164 0.95 18.35 -2.75
C SER A 164 1.87 19.05 -3.75
N GLU A 165 3.18 18.91 -3.60
CA GLU A 165 4.19 19.42 -4.53
C GLU A 165 4.02 18.81 -5.93
N ALA A 166 3.84 17.50 -6.01
CA ALA A 166 3.61 16.80 -7.27
C ALA A 166 2.37 17.31 -8.01
N ARG A 167 1.30 17.66 -7.29
CA ARG A 167 0.09 18.27 -7.88
C ARG A 167 0.34 19.69 -8.39
N LEU A 168 1.09 20.51 -7.67
CA LEU A 168 1.46 21.84 -8.10
C LEU A 168 2.26 21.81 -9.41
N MET A 169 3.20 20.88 -9.55
CA MET A 169 3.98 20.68 -10.76
C MET A 169 3.12 20.29 -11.98
N LEU A 170 1.93 19.73 -11.78
CA LEU A 170 1.01 19.34 -12.85
C LEU A 170 0.02 20.43 -13.24
N THR A 171 -0.08 21.52 -12.46
CA THR A 171 -0.99 22.63 -12.75
C THR A 171 -0.30 23.61 -13.69
N PRO A 172 -0.73 23.78 -14.96
CA PRO A 172 -0.17 24.78 -15.84
C PRO A 172 -0.54 26.18 -15.30
N GLY A 173 0.44 26.96 -14.82
CA GLY A 173 0.23 28.37 -14.49
C GLY A 173 0.50 28.82 -13.06
N ALA A 174 1.11 28.03 -12.19
CA ALA A 174 1.45 28.44 -10.82
C ALA A 174 2.80 29.19 -10.70
N SER A 175 3.35 29.71 -11.80
CA SER A 175 4.55 30.55 -11.79
C SER A 175 4.21 31.97 -12.20
N SER A 176 3.57 32.72 -11.32
CA SER A 176 3.58 34.18 -11.17
C SER A 176 2.29 34.72 -10.56
N ALA A 177 2.18 34.68 -9.25
CA ALA A 177 1.36 35.58 -8.47
C ALA A 177 1.89 35.61 -7.03
N GLU A 178 3.07 36.16 -6.83
CA GLU A 178 3.41 36.77 -5.56
C GLU A 178 3.00 38.24 -5.62
N GLU A 179 2.48 38.67 -4.47
CA GLU A 179 2.20 40.06 -4.05
C GLU A 179 0.90 40.71 -4.55
N SER A 180 -0.06 40.72 -3.70
CA SER A 180 -0.48 41.92 -2.97
C SER A 180 -1.74 41.71 -2.14
N ASP A 181 -1.56 42.08 -0.91
CA ASP A 181 -2.42 42.93 -0.07
C ASP A 181 -3.53 42.38 0.79
N THR A 182 -3.23 42.56 2.08
CA THR A 182 -4.05 42.98 3.22
C THR A 182 -5.48 42.42 3.44
N GLY A 183 -5.55 41.79 4.60
CA GLY A 183 -6.43 42.24 5.69
C GLY A 183 -7.91 41.83 5.63
N VAL A 184 -8.29 41.10 6.62
CA VAL A 184 -9.37 41.37 7.61
C VAL A 184 -9.85 40.06 8.21
N ALA A 185 -9.73 40.02 9.51
CA ALA A 185 -10.30 39.02 10.42
C ALA A 185 -11.83 38.94 10.38
N ARG A 186 -12.38 37.77 10.59
CA ARG A 186 -13.50 37.56 11.54
C ARG A 186 -13.77 36.09 11.88
N ALA A 187 -14.06 35.95 13.13
CA ALA A 187 -14.28 34.79 13.96
C ALA A 187 -15.59 34.00 13.71
N GLY A 188 -15.60 32.78 14.24
CA GLY A 188 -16.79 32.07 14.76
C GLY A 188 -17.25 30.98 13.80
N THR A 189 -17.53 29.76 14.14
CA THR A 189 -18.15 29.14 15.31
C THR A 189 -18.01 27.62 15.22
N GLU A 190 -18.01 26.99 16.37
CA GLU A 190 -18.06 25.54 16.63
C GLU A 190 -19.16 24.79 15.87
N GLY A 191 -18.89 23.50 15.58
CA GLY A 191 -19.90 22.55 15.14
C GLY A 191 -19.39 21.12 15.21
N ALA A 192 -19.88 20.40 16.21
CA ALA A 192 -19.57 19.05 16.66
C ALA A 192 -19.54 17.97 15.58
N GLU A 193 -18.69 16.94 15.85
CA GLU A 193 -18.70 15.62 15.24
C GLU A 193 -20.04 14.88 15.36
N PRO A 194 -20.23 13.87 14.51
CA PRO A 194 -20.53 12.56 15.10
C PRO A 194 -19.65 11.43 14.61
N MET A 195 -19.24 10.61 15.56
CA MET A 195 -18.55 9.34 15.40
C MET A 195 -19.35 8.37 14.52
N GLY A 196 -18.77 7.95 13.42
CA GLY A 196 -19.25 6.86 12.61
C GLY A 196 -18.79 5.51 13.17
N VAL A 197 -19.76 4.70 13.53
CA VAL A 197 -19.59 3.31 13.97
C VAL A 197 -19.06 2.47 12.81
N GLN A 198 -17.91 1.84 13.01
CA GLN A 198 -17.36 0.84 12.11
C GLN A 198 -18.19 -0.44 12.21
N GLU A 199 -18.89 -0.74 11.15
CA GLU A 199 -19.58 -2.03 10.98
C GLU A 199 -18.56 -3.14 10.80
N VAL A 200 -18.45 -4.00 11.81
CA VAL A 200 -17.59 -5.20 11.77
C VAL A 200 -18.34 -6.24 10.93
N MET A 201 -17.89 -6.46 9.69
CA MET A 201 -18.37 -7.61 8.90
C MET A 201 -17.81 -8.89 9.52
N GLU A 202 -18.70 -9.69 10.10
CA GLU A 202 -18.39 -11.05 10.56
C GLU A 202 -18.01 -11.96 9.40
N CYS A 203 -16.90 -12.68 9.59
CA CYS A 203 -16.55 -13.82 8.75
C CYS A 203 -17.37 -15.06 9.13
#